data_2e3b311fb9622584e28dd24f8df7a7c9
#
_entry.id   2e3b311fb9622584e28dd24f8df7a7c9
#
_cell.length_a   1.000
_cell.length_b   1.000
_cell.length_c   1.000
_cell.angle_alpha   90.00
_cell.angle_beta   90.00
_cell.angle_gamma   90.00
#
_symmetry.space_group_name_H-M   'P 1'
#
loop_
_entity.id
_entity.type
_entity.pdbx_description
1 polymer ?
#
loop_
_entity_poly.entity_id
_entity_poly.type
_entity_poly.pdbx_seq_one_letter_code
_entity_poly.pdbx_strand_id
1 'polypeptide(L)'
;MKPSHAAWILTALFAVAVSASVYRIPIQVSDSVEILEAVDKTPSIAAAFTQGLYASRTMLRPMRQTVTKGLLDAAHALGDRYNLVFRGFHAATAAVLIGLFTLVARPRSWADAAALAFALLVLTGLHTFTGMVREAYPINHFLLVAIYCLMVFALAQARPSTWLRAPRRFDATQGRPQRVEGRAKSRGAAGLAVDVAACACFAIASLTLESGLVVATVAFAAYAAGLRGISRGALVAIAALTVGYVILRVGGLHMIGNAVGERQTGFGTAMLSTTDLRVGFGGRPWVLYAYTILSSALTVPLSQPIAGQWTAVGALKAGDFQQLFYLNDICTSLVATALAVWYMSTRGANGRRRWRDPIPLTSLAVLAGSAALSYAYAKSEIMSAAGVFYALVVFLAVAELARRLAAGTSESLRLPVLVIVLCISSAWAFRAVGLEYRLQRGAFDARSEWVLRMPPYHDPPVPETDARLTLRLRDEALYRGRTNPYLLWPRFGRLWGEN
;
A
#
# COMPACT_ATOMS: atom_id res chain seq x y z
N MET A 1 -11.25 30.60 5.98
CA MET A 1 -11.38 29.17 5.61
C MET A 1 -11.12 28.31 6.84
N LYS A 2 -11.92 27.27 7.08
CA LYS A 2 -11.68 26.34 8.19
C LYS A 2 -10.51 25.39 7.87
N PRO A 3 -9.67 25.00 8.87
CA PRO A 3 -8.53 24.09 8.62
C PRO A 3 -8.91 22.78 7.92
N SER A 4 -10.08 22.22 8.27
CA SER A 4 -10.58 21.00 7.62
C SER A 4 -10.88 21.19 6.13
N HIS A 5 -11.39 22.36 5.72
CA HIS A 5 -11.62 22.64 4.30
C HIS A 5 -10.29 22.79 3.55
N ALA A 6 -9.30 23.48 4.16
CA ALA A 6 -7.96 23.57 3.59
C ALA A 6 -7.33 22.20 3.39
N ALA A 7 -7.46 21.31 4.38
CA ALA A 7 -6.95 19.94 4.28
C ALA A 7 -7.61 19.16 3.14
N TRP A 8 -8.93 19.30 2.93
CA TRP A 8 -9.62 18.62 1.81
C TRP A 8 -9.27 19.22 0.44
N ILE A 9 -9.09 20.54 0.34
CA ILE A 9 -8.59 21.18 -0.89
C ILE A 9 -7.20 20.66 -1.22
N LEU A 10 -6.29 20.63 -0.23
CA LEU A 10 -4.96 20.07 -0.38
C LEU A 10 -5.01 18.60 -0.83
N THR A 11 -5.87 17.80 -0.21
CA THR A 11 -6.10 16.39 -0.58
C THR A 11 -6.54 16.27 -2.03
N ALA A 12 -7.50 17.10 -2.47
CA ALA A 12 -7.99 17.09 -3.85
C ALA A 12 -6.89 17.47 -4.85
N LEU A 13 -6.13 18.52 -4.58
CA LEU A 13 -5.01 18.94 -5.41
C LEU A 13 -3.94 17.83 -5.52
N PHE A 14 -3.61 17.22 -4.38
CA PHE A 14 -2.64 16.13 -4.34
C PHE A 14 -3.15 14.89 -5.07
N ALA A 15 -4.41 14.52 -4.87
CA ALA A 15 -5.06 13.41 -5.57
C ALA A 15 -5.06 13.63 -7.09
N VAL A 16 -5.38 14.85 -7.56
CA VAL A 16 -5.33 15.19 -8.98
C VAL A 16 -3.91 15.06 -9.53
N ALA A 17 -2.91 15.61 -8.83
CA ALA A 17 -1.52 15.54 -9.26
C ALA A 17 -1.02 14.09 -9.38
N VAL A 18 -1.27 13.27 -8.34
CA VAL A 18 -0.89 11.84 -8.33
C VAL A 18 -1.66 11.06 -9.40
N SER A 19 -2.97 11.29 -9.53
CA SER A 19 -3.78 10.61 -10.55
C SER A 19 -3.33 10.95 -11.96
N ALA A 20 -3.00 12.21 -12.23
CA ALA A 20 -2.46 12.65 -13.52
C ALA A 20 -1.12 11.98 -13.82
N SER A 21 -0.27 11.82 -12.80
CA SER A 21 0.99 11.12 -12.92
C SER A 21 0.78 9.64 -13.22
N VAL A 22 -0.02 8.94 -12.42
CA VAL A 22 -0.37 7.51 -12.61
C VAL A 22 -0.98 7.27 -13.99
N TYR A 23 -1.86 8.16 -14.45
CA TYR A 23 -2.48 8.04 -15.77
C TYR A 23 -1.45 8.10 -16.92
N ARG A 24 -0.35 8.81 -16.74
CA ARG A 24 0.72 8.93 -17.75
C ARG A 24 1.64 7.71 -17.84
N ILE A 25 1.69 6.85 -16.83
CA ILE A 25 2.53 5.65 -16.84
C ILE A 25 2.01 4.68 -17.92
N PRO A 26 2.84 4.17 -18.82
CA PRO A 26 2.43 3.18 -19.81
C PRO A 26 1.92 1.90 -19.12
N ILE A 27 0.96 1.19 -19.73
CA ILE A 27 0.58 -0.14 -19.25
C ILE A 27 1.83 -1.02 -19.31
N GLN A 28 2.09 -1.71 -18.21
CA GLN A 28 3.11 -2.75 -18.19
C GLN A 28 2.64 -3.93 -19.04
N VAL A 29 3.49 -4.36 -19.98
CA VAL A 29 3.09 -5.29 -21.01
C VAL A 29 3.37 -6.73 -20.61
N SER A 30 4.39 -7.03 -19.75
CA SER A 30 4.82 -8.38 -19.40
C SER A 30 3.68 -9.29 -18.91
N ASP A 31 3.52 -9.46 -17.63
CA ASP A 31 2.49 -10.35 -17.05
C ASP A 31 1.05 -9.89 -17.35
N SER A 32 0.87 -8.61 -17.71
CA SER A 32 -0.47 -8.08 -18.02
C SER A 32 -1.08 -8.71 -19.25
N VAL A 33 -0.29 -9.01 -20.28
CA VAL A 33 -0.79 -9.57 -21.54
C VAL A 33 -1.32 -10.97 -21.33
N GLU A 34 -0.57 -11.85 -20.68
CA GLU A 34 -1.03 -13.22 -20.40
C GLU A 34 -2.34 -13.24 -19.62
N ILE A 35 -2.46 -12.33 -18.63
CA ILE A 35 -3.69 -12.22 -17.84
C ILE A 35 -4.86 -11.67 -18.67
N LEU A 36 -4.60 -10.65 -19.51
CA LEU A 36 -5.63 -10.07 -20.37
C LEU A 36 -6.10 -11.06 -21.43
N GLU A 37 -5.17 -11.79 -22.07
CA GLU A 37 -5.50 -12.83 -23.04
C GLU A 37 -6.32 -13.98 -22.42
N ALA A 38 -5.92 -14.43 -21.22
CA ALA A 38 -6.66 -15.46 -20.50
C ALA A 38 -8.08 -15.02 -20.15
N VAL A 39 -8.24 -13.76 -19.74
CA VAL A 39 -9.53 -13.18 -19.36
C VAL A 39 -10.39 -12.84 -20.58
N ASP A 40 -9.78 -12.45 -21.71
CA ASP A 40 -10.50 -12.15 -22.95
C ASP A 40 -11.24 -13.37 -23.50
N LYS A 41 -10.63 -14.55 -23.36
CA LYS A 41 -11.22 -15.85 -23.75
C LYS A 41 -12.39 -16.29 -22.86
N THR A 42 -12.66 -15.59 -21.75
CA THR A 42 -13.78 -15.94 -20.86
C THR A 42 -15.06 -15.26 -21.33
N PRO A 43 -16.20 -16.01 -21.41
CA PRO A 43 -17.43 -15.48 -21.97
C PRO A 43 -18.16 -14.49 -21.08
N SER A 44 -17.87 -14.45 -19.77
CA SER A 44 -18.58 -13.59 -18.83
C SER A 44 -17.77 -13.30 -17.56
N ILE A 45 -18.22 -12.29 -16.82
CA ILE A 45 -17.67 -11.96 -15.49
C ILE A 45 -17.77 -13.15 -14.52
N ALA A 46 -18.87 -13.91 -14.55
CA ALA A 46 -19.04 -15.11 -13.73
C ALA A 46 -18.05 -16.22 -14.12
N ALA A 47 -17.81 -16.40 -15.42
CA ALA A 47 -16.80 -17.35 -15.92
C ALA A 47 -15.39 -16.92 -15.51
N ALA A 48 -15.06 -15.62 -15.54
CA ALA A 48 -13.79 -15.09 -15.07
C ALA A 48 -13.60 -15.32 -13.56
N PHE A 49 -14.65 -15.17 -12.75
CA PHE A 49 -14.60 -15.52 -11.33
C PHE A 49 -14.29 -17.01 -11.12
N THR A 50 -15.02 -17.89 -11.81
CA THR A 50 -14.81 -19.34 -11.72
C THR A 50 -13.42 -19.75 -12.21
N GLN A 51 -12.96 -19.17 -13.31
CA GLN A 51 -11.59 -19.37 -13.80
C GLN A 51 -10.55 -18.95 -12.75
N GLY A 52 -10.74 -17.82 -12.08
CA GLY A 52 -9.85 -17.34 -11.03
C GLY A 52 -9.78 -18.24 -9.79
N LEU A 53 -10.74 -19.16 -9.60
CA LEU A 53 -10.68 -20.20 -8.57
C LEU A 53 -9.74 -21.35 -8.94
N TYR A 54 -9.56 -21.62 -10.23
CA TYR A 54 -8.89 -22.85 -10.73
C TYR A 54 -7.72 -22.59 -11.69
N ALA A 55 -7.53 -21.34 -12.14
CA ALA A 55 -6.56 -20.99 -13.16
C ALA A 55 -5.10 -21.24 -12.75
N SER A 56 -4.82 -21.28 -11.46
CA SER A 56 -3.47 -21.53 -10.95
C SER A 56 -3.54 -22.48 -9.76
N ARG A 57 -2.67 -23.49 -9.72
CA ARG A 57 -2.49 -24.37 -8.57
C ARG A 57 -1.91 -23.66 -7.33
N THR A 58 -1.49 -22.39 -7.48
CA THR A 58 -0.76 -21.65 -6.45
C THR A 58 -1.44 -20.34 -6.05
N MET A 59 -2.36 -19.82 -6.88
CA MET A 59 -2.93 -18.47 -6.71
C MET A 59 -4.47 -18.52 -6.73
N LEU A 60 -5.09 -18.19 -5.60
CA LEU A 60 -6.55 -18.05 -5.47
C LEU A 60 -6.92 -16.57 -5.58
N ARG A 61 -7.23 -16.09 -6.80
CA ARG A 61 -7.49 -14.66 -7.08
C ARG A 61 -8.71 -14.40 -7.96
N PRO A 62 -9.89 -14.97 -7.62
CA PRO A 62 -11.07 -14.83 -8.47
C PRO A 62 -11.54 -13.39 -8.64
N MET A 63 -11.45 -12.55 -7.59
CA MET A 63 -11.82 -11.12 -7.71
C MET A 63 -10.87 -10.34 -8.61
N ARG A 64 -9.58 -10.69 -8.68
CA ARG A 64 -8.67 -10.08 -9.65
C ARG A 64 -9.13 -10.34 -11.08
N GLN A 65 -9.45 -11.59 -11.42
CA GLN A 65 -9.93 -11.95 -12.76
C GLN A 65 -11.27 -11.26 -13.09
N THR A 66 -12.18 -11.23 -12.13
CA THR A 66 -13.50 -10.57 -12.26
C THR A 66 -13.37 -9.08 -12.59
N VAL A 67 -12.55 -8.36 -11.81
CA VAL A 67 -12.33 -6.91 -12.04
C VAL A 67 -11.62 -6.68 -13.37
N THR A 68 -10.62 -7.52 -13.70
CA THR A 68 -9.92 -7.44 -14.98
C THR A 68 -10.88 -7.64 -16.16
N LYS A 69 -11.76 -8.65 -16.08
CA LYS A 69 -12.79 -8.88 -17.12
C LYS A 69 -13.73 -7.69 -17.29
N GLY A 70 -14.24 -7.16 -16.18
CA GLY A 70 -15.12 -5.97 -16.25
C GLY A 70 -14.44 -4.75 -16.88
N LEU A 71 -13.16 -4.51 -16.56
CA LEU A 71 -12.40 -3.42 -17.20
C LEU A 71 -12.09 -3.70 -18.67
N LEU A 72 -11.80 -4.95 -19.02
CA LEU A 72 -11.54 -5.34 -20.40
C LEU A 72 -12.80 -5.19 -21.26
N ASP A 73 -13.94 -5.66 -20.78
CA ASP A 73 -15.24 -5.49 -21.46
C ASP A 73 -15.58 -4.01 -21.64
N ALA A 74 -15.31 -3.19 -20.62
CA ALA A 74 -15.48 -1.74 -20.73
C ALA A 74 -14.53 -1.11 -21.77
N ALA A 75 -13.28 -1.60 -21.86
CA ALA A 75 -12.33 -1.14 -22.86
C ALA A 75 -12.79 -1.49 -24.28
N HIS A 76 -13.30 -2.70 -24.50
CA HIS A 76 -13.89 -3.13 -25.78
C HIS A 76 -15.11 -2.28 -26.14
N ALA A 77 -16.02 -2.04 -25.19
CA ALA A 77 -17.20 -1.18 -25.41
C ALA A 77 -16.84 0.26 -25.78
N LEU A 78 -15.65 0.74 -25.35
CA LEU A 78 -15.13 2.07 -25.69
C LEU A 78 -14.23 2.08 -26.94
N GLY A 79 -14.28 1.06 -27.77
CA GLY A 79 -13.46 0.96 -28.99
C GLY A 79 -12.01 0.65 -28.71
N ASP A 80 -11.76 -0.31 -27.83
CA ASP A 80 -10.47 -0.84 -27.44
C ASP A 80 -9.52 0.18 -26.81
N ARG A 81 -10.07 1.10 -26.01
CA ARG A 81 -9.27 2.12 -25.32
C ARG A 81 -8.71 1.61 -23.99
N TYR A 82 -7.83 0.60 -24.05
CA TYR A 82 -7.29 -0.10 -22.89
C TYR A 82 -6.60 0.85 -21.90
N ASN A 83 -5.71 1.73 -22.37
CA ASN A 83 -5.02 2.68 -21.50
C ASN A 83 -5.99 3.63 -20.79
N LEU A 84 -7.04 4.10 -21.49
CA LEU A 84 -8.04 4.97 -20.88
C LEU A 84 -8.71 4.26 -19.70
N VAL A 85 -9.15 3.02 -19.89
CA VAL A 85 -9.91 2.27 -18.88
C VAL A 85 -9.00 1.83 -17.73
N PHE A 86 -7.91 1.13 -18.04
CA PHE A 86 -7.04 0.58 -16.99
C PHE A 86 -6.27 1.67 -16.25
N ARG A 87 -5.70 2.65 -16.95
CA ARG A 87 -4.99 3.75 -16.27
C ARG A 87 -5.95 4.74 -15.62
N GLY A 88 -7.15 4.92 -16.17
CA GLY A 88 -8.23 5.64 -15.51
C GLY A 88 -8.64 4.98 -14.19
N PHE A 89 -8.77 3.65 -14.17
CA PHE A 89 -9.03 2.88 -12.96
C PHE A 89 -7.90 3.02 -11.92
N HIS A 90 -6.63 2.93 -12.35
CA HIS A 90 -5.49 3.11 -11.45
C HIS A 90 -5.43 4.54 -10.88
N ALA A 91 -5.66 5.55 -11.70
CA ALA A 91 -5.71 6.94 -11.28
C ALA A 91 -6.85 7.20 -10.27
N ALA A 92 -8.03 6.65 -10.54
CA ALA A 92 -9.19 6.74 -9.64
C ALA A 92 -8.92 6.05 -8.29
N THR A 93 -8.34 4.85 -8.30
CA THR A 93 -7.99 4.14 -7.06
C THR A 93 -6.89 4.84 -6.26
N ALA A 94 -5.92 5.47 -6.92
CA ALA A 94 -4.93 6.31 -6.25
C ALA A 94 -5.58 7.54 -5.57
N ALA A 95 -6.53 8.20 -6.24
CA ALA A 95 -7.29 9.29 -5.63
C ALA A 95 -8.13 8.83 -4.43
N VAL A 96 -8.76 7.66 -4.52
CA VAL A 96 -9.51 7.04 -3.40
C VAL A 96 -8.59 6.76 -2.22
N LEU A 97 -7.39 6.22 -2.45
CA LEU A 97 -6.40 5.99 -1.38
C LEU A 97 -6.07 7.29 -0.64
N ILE A 98 -5.77 8.37 -1.36
CA ILE A 98 -5.42 9.68 -0.80
C ILE A 98 -6.60 10.27 -0.03
N GLY A 99 -7.81 10.16 -0.57
CA GLY A 99 -9.03 10.59 0.11
C GLY A 99 -9.29 9.82 1.41
N LEU A 100 -9.15 8.48 1.40
CA LEU A 100 -9.29 7.64 2.58
C LEU A 100 -8.18 7.89 3.60
N PHE A 101 -6.95 8.15 3.16
CA PHE A 101 -5.86 8.55 4.04
C PHE A 101 -6.24 9.81 4.84
N THR A 102 -6.74 10.83 4.17
CA THR A 102 -7.21 12.08 4.80
C THR A 102 -8.40 11.85 5.73
N LEU A 103 -9.36 11.00 5.31
CA LEU A 103 -10.52 10.61 6.13
C LEU A 103 -10.10 9.95 7.44
N VAL A 104 -9.08 9.09 7.40
CA VAL A 104 -8.52 8.40 8.57
C VAL A 104 -7.69 9.36 9.43
N ALA A 105 -6.89 10.23 8.82
CA ALA A 105 -6.05 11.22 9.50
C ALA A 105 -6.87 12.26 10.28
N ARG A 106 -8.06 12.65 9.79
CA ARG A 106 -9.00 13.59 10.44
C ARG A 106 -8.36 14.92 10.85
N PRO A 107 -7.77 15.69 9.94
CA PRO A 107 -7.13 16.96 10.26
C PRO A 107 -8.16 17.98 10.81
N ARG A 108 -7.85 18.61 11.94
CA ARG A 108 -8.76 19.55 12.64
C ARG A 108 -8.16 20.93 12.86
N SER A 109 -6.84 21.05 12.80
CA SER A 109 -6.10 22.28 13.02
C SER A 109 -5.22 22.61 11.81
N TRP A 110 -4.68 23.83 11.75
CA TRP A 110 -3.70 24.22 10.74
C TRP A 110 -2.40 23.38 10.83
N ALA A 111 -1.99 23.03 12.06
CA ALA A 111 -0.87 22.12 12.27
C ALA A 111 -1.15 20.73 11.68
N ASP A 112 -2.39 20.23 11.82
CA ASP A 112 -2.79 18.96 11.21
C ASP A 112 -2.84 19.08 9.67
N ALA A 113 -3.27 20.21 9.10
CA ALA A 113 -3.27 20.41 7.66
C ALA A 113 -1.84 20.44 7.08
N ALA A 114 -0.90 21.10 7.75
CA ALA A 114 0.50 21.10 7.38
C ALA A 114 1.13 19.70 7.52
N ALA A 115 0.82 18.99 8.61
CA ALA A 115 1.26 17.62 8.83
C ALA A 115 0.70 16.67 7.78
N LEU A 116 -0.55 16.88 7.31
CA LEU A 116 -1.15 16.10 6.23
C LEU A 116 -0.38 16.30 4.92
N ALA A 117 -0.04 17.54 4.57
CA ALA A 117 0.77 17.83 3.38
C ALA A 117 2.09 17.06 3.41
N PHE A 118 2.80 17.13 4.53
CA PHE A 118 4.04 16.41 4.72
C PHE A 118 3.85 14.88 4.65
N ALA A 119 2.83 14.34 5.31
CA ALA A 119 2.55 12.90 5.31
C ALA A 119 2.17 12.38 3.92
N LEU A 120 1.50 13.18 3.08
CA LEU A 120 1.21 12.85 1.69
C LEU A 120 2.48 12.81 0.83
N LEU A 121 3.43 13.73 1.07
CA LEU A 121 4.77 13.66 0.44
C LEU A 121 5.53 12.43 0.90
N VAL A 122 5.48 12.08 2.19
CA VAL A 122 6.08 10.84 2.70
C VAL A 122 5.42 9.64 2.03
N LEU A 123 4.10 9.55 2.01
CA LEU A 123 3.36 8.44 1.38
C LEU A 123 3.81 8.19 -0.06
N THR A 124 3.84 9.24 -0.87
CA THR A 124 4.21 9.15 -2.30
C THR A 124 5.71 9.00 -2.53
N GLY A 125 6.53 9.43 -1.58
CA GLY A 125 7.98 9.22 -1.57
C GLY A 125 8.43 7.87 -1.01
N LEU A 126 7.52 7.02 -0.50
CA LEU A 126 7.85 5.64 -0.14
C LEU A 126 7.95 4.77 -1.40
N HIS A 127 9.00 3.93 -1.48
CA HIS A 127 9.11 2.98 -2.58
C HIS A 127 7.96 1.96 -2.60
N THR A 128 7.31 1.68 -1.46
CA THR A 128 6.10 0.86 -1.39
C THR A 128 4.93 1.48 -2.15
N PHE A 129 4.80 2.82 -2.18
CA PHE A 129 3.81 3.49 -3.02
C PHE A 129 4.16 3.34 -4.51
N THR A 130 5.43 3.53 -4.87
CA THR A 130 5.91 3.31 -6.22
C THR A 130 5.62 1.89 -6.69
N GLY A 131 5.85 0.89 -5.84
CA GLY A 131 5.49 -0.50 -6.09
C GLY A 131 4.00 -0.70 -6.31
N MET A 132 3.13 -0.09 -5.50
CA MET A 132 1.67 -0.14 -5.69
C MET A 132 1.24 0.34 -7.08
N VAL A 133 1.93 1.34 -7.63
CA VAL A 133 1.58 1.95 -8.92
C VAL A 133 2.23 1.20 -10.09
N ARG A 134 3.49 0.76 -9.92
CA ARG A 134 4.26 0.04 -10.94
C ARG A 134 3.67 -1.33 -11.25
N GLU A 135 3.42 -2.11 -10.22
CA GLU A 135 2.94 -3.49 -10.31
C GLU A 135 1.43 -3.57 -10.62
N ALA A 136 0.98 -2.76 -11.56
CA ALA A 136 -0.41 -2.76 -12.03
C ALA A 136 -0.63 -3.81 -13.13
N TYR A 137 -0.73 -5.09 -12.76
CA TYR A 137 -0.90 -6.24 -13.65
C TYR A 137 -2.32 -6.83 -13.65
N PRO A 138 -3.11 -6.62 -14.62
CA PRO A 138 -3.46 -5.39 -15.30
C PRO A 138 -4.16 -4.43 -14.36
N ILE A 139 -4.59 -4.89 -13.16
CA ILE A 139 -5.15 -4.08 -12.09
C ILE A 139 -4.16 -3.89 -10.95
N ASN A 140 -4.25 -2.76 -10.27
CA ASN A 140 -3.40 -2.46 -9.14
C ASN A 140 -3.90 -3.13 -7.84
N HIS A 141 -3.69 -4.43 -7.71
CA HIS A 141 -4.20 -5.22 -6.61
C HIS A 141 -3.57 -4.87 -5.24
N PHE A 142 -2.31 -4.45 -5.19
CA PHE A 142 -1.68 -4.01 -3.93
C PHE A 142 -2.28 -2.68 -3.43
N LEU A 143 -2.60 -1.76 -4.34
CA LEU A 143 -3.29 -0.52 -4.01
C LEU A 143 -4.71 -0.82 -3.48
N LEU A 144 -5.43 -1.74 -4.11
CA LEU A 144 -6.76 -2.16 -3.66
C LEU A 144 -6.72 -2.74 -2.24
N VAL A 145 -5.73 -3.59 -1.92
CA VAL A 145 -5.55 -4.10 -0.55
C VAL A 145 -5.32 -2.97 0.45
N ALA A 146 -4.48 -1.99 0.13
CA ALA A 146 -4.25 -0.83 0.98
C ALA A 146 -5.53 0.01 1.19
N ILE A 147 -6.34 0.18 0.13
CA ILE A 147 -7.66 0.82 0.21
C ILE A 147 -8.57 0.06 1.18
N TYR A 148 -8.70 -1.26 1.04
CA TYR A 148 -9.54 -2.06 1.94
C TYR A 148 -9.06 -2.01 3.39
N CYS A 149 -7.75 -1.98 3.63
CA CYS A 149 -7.19 -1.76 4.97
C CYS A 149 -7.62 -0.42 5.57
N LEU A 150 -7.52 0.68 4.80
CA LEU A 150 -7.98 2.01 5.24
C LEU A 150 -9.49 2.06 5.44
N MET A 151 -10.28 1.43 4.56
CA MET A 151 -11.74 1.37 4.69
C MET A 151 -12.14 0.67 5.98
N VAL A 152 -11.59 -0.51 6.27
CA VAL A 152 -11.88 -1.25 7.50
C VAL A 152 -11.44 -0.46 8.73
N PHE A 153 -10.30 0.22 8.68
CA PHE A 153 -9.87 1.09 9.77
C PHE A 153 -10.82 2.29 9.96
N ALA A 154 -11.26 2.94 8.87
CA ALA A 154 -12.25 4.02 8.92
C ALA A 154 -13.59 3.56 9.48
N LEU A 155 -14.07 2.36 9.10
CA LEU A 155 -15.26 1.73 9.66
C LEU A 155 -15.10 1.45 11.16
N ALA A 156 -13.92 1.00 11.59
CA ALA A 156 -13.62 0.81 13.01
C ALA A 156 -13.66 2.14 13.80
N GLN A 157 -13.26 3.25 13.16
CA GLN A 157 -13.31 4.59 13.74
C GLN A 157 -14.71 5.23 13.75
N ALA A 158 -15.66 4.73 12.94
CA ALA A 158 -16.94 5.40 12.70
C ALA A 158 -17.81 5.57 13.95
N ARG A 159 -17.59 4.74 14.98
CA ARG A 159 -18.28 4.85 16.27
C ARG A 159 -17.30 5.22 17.38
N PRO A 160 -17.45 6.41 18.01
CA PRO A 160 -16.71 6.69 19.22
C PRO A 160 -17.11 5.65 20.29
N SER A 161 -16.10 5.06 20.94
CA SER A 161 -16.34 4.15 22.06
C SER A 161 -17.09 4.93 23.15
N THR A 162 -18.36 4.62 23.36
CA THR A 162 -19.19 5.19 24.43
C THR A 162 -18.61 4.90 25.83
N TRP A 163 -17.71 3.93 25.91
CA TRP A 163 -17.02 3.51 27.13
C TRP A 163 -16.02 4.53 27.70
N LEU A 164 -15.49 5.43 26.88
CA LEU A 164 -14.58 6.48 27.34
C LEU A 164 -15.29 7.77 27.74
N ARG A 165 -16.61 7.89 27.52
CA ARG A 165 -17.41 9.07 27.78
C ARG A 165 -18.45 8.91 28.89
N ALA A 166 -18.57 7.77 29.53
CA ALA A 166 -19.31 7.72 30.77
C ALA A 166 -18.46 8.41 31.86
N PRO A 167 -18.71 9.68 32.23
CA PRO A 167 -18.19 10.20 33.49
C PRO A 167 -18.72 9.21 34.53
N ARG A 168 -17.83 8.60 35.29
CA ARG A 168 -18.24 7.94 36.52
C ARG A 168 -18.96 9.03 37.33
N ARG A 169 -20.30 9.08 37.28
CA ARG A 169 -21.07 9.85 38.27
C ARG A 169 -20.78 9.15 39.59
N PHE A 170 -19.89 9.75 40.33
CA PHE A 170 -19.76 9.46 41.75
C PHE A 170 -21.03 10.03 42.37
N ASP A 171 -21.92 9.16 42.79
CA ASP A 171 -22.98 9.53 43.66
C ASP A 171 -22.36 9.72 45.04
N ALA A 172 -22.11 10.99 45.40
CA ALA A 172 -21.45 11.37 46.65
C ALA A 172 -22.25 10.95 47.89
N THR A 173 -23.50 10.52 47.72
CA THR A 173 -24.41 10.16 48.82
C THR A 173 -24.39 8.68 49.18
N GLN A 174 -23.87 7.78 48.33
CA GLN A 174 -23.95 6.33 48.59
C GLN A 174 -22.61 5.55 48.59
N GLY A 175 -21.49 6.21 48.34
CA GLY A 175 -20.18 5.57 48.45
C GLY A 175 -19.95 4.28 47.61
N ARG A 176 -20.90 3.88 46.75
CA ARG A 176 -20.83 2.68 45.91
C ARG A 176 -20.88 3.06 44.43
N PRO A 177 -19.99 2.47 43.60
CA PRO A 177 -20.11 2.63 42.16
C PRO A 177 -21.39 1.91 41.70
N GLN A 178 -22.42 2.65 41.28
CA GLN A 178 -23.58 2.10 40.61
C GLN A 178 -23.07 1.41 39.32
N ARG A 179 -23.18 0.11 39.30
CA ARG A 179 -23.04 -0.72 38.10
C ARG A 179 -24.25 -0.40 37.23
N VAL A 180 -24.13 0.60 36.36
CA VAL A 180 -25.11 0.81 35.31
C VAL A 180 -25.01 -0.43 34.42
N GLU A 181 -25.89 -1.40 34.65
CA GLU A 181 -26.16 -2.48 33.74
C GLU A 181 -26.68 -1.86 32.43
N GLY A 182 -25.73 -1.50 31.55
CA GLY A 182 -26.05 -1.02 30.23
C GLY A 182 -26.70 -2.15 29.46
N ARG A 183 -28.05 -2.17 29.45
CA ARG A 183 -28.85 -2.95 28.51
C ARG A 183 -28.14 -2.88 27.17
N ALA A 184 -27.70 -4.00 26.64
CA ALA A 184 -27.13 -4.13 25.30
C ALA A 184 -28.19 -3.62 24.31
N LYS A 185 -28.16 -2.31 24.01
CA LYS A 185 -29.00 -1.73 22.96
C LYS A 185 -28.72 -2.52 21.71
N SER A 186 -29.74 -3.18 21.19
CA SER A 186 -29.69 -3.86 19.90
C SER A 186 -29.03 -2.94 18.88
N ARG A 187 -28.01 -3.43 18.18
CA ARG A 187 -27.34 -2.67 17.15
C ARG A 187 -28.37 -2.34 16.08
N GLY A 188 -28.68 -1.06 15.87
CA GLY A 188 -29.53 -0.65 14.77
C GLY A 188 -28.94 -1.03 13.41
N ALA A 189 -29.75 -0.99 12.35
CA ALA A 189 -29.39 -1.33 10.96
C ALA A 189 -28.04 -0.75 10.50
N ALA A 190 -27.72 0.49 10.89
CA ALA A 190 -26.41 1.12 10.61
C ALA A 190 -25.21 0.36 11.18
N GLY A 191 -25.40 -0.34 12.32
CA GLY A 191 -24.32 -1.15 12.92
C GLY A 191 -24.07 -2.43 12.18
N LEU A 192 -25.14 -3.06 11.72
CA LEU A 192 -25.06 -4.25 10.89
C LEU A 192 -24.42 -3.92 9.53
N ALA A 193 -24.79 -2.80 8.92
CA ALA A 193 -24.20 -2.36 7.65
C ALA A 193 -22.68 -2.17 7.75
N VAL A 194 -22.17 -1.58 8.85
CA VAL A 194 -20.72 -1.45 9.10
C VAL A 194 -20.06 -2.83 9.23
N ASP A 195 -20.67 -3.76 9.95
CA ASP A 195 -20.14 -5.11 10.14
C ASP A 195 -20.10 -5.88 8.81
N VAL A 196 -21.17 -5.80 8.01
CA VAL A 196 -21.25 -6.41 6.67
C VAL A 196 -20.20 -5.79 5.74
N ALA A 197 -20.06 -4.46 5.73
CA ALA A 197 -19.07 -3.80 4.92
C ALA A 197 -17.63 -4.21 5.28
N ALA A 198 -17.32 -4.36 6.57
CA ALA A 198 -16.00 -4.82 7.01
C ALA A 198 -15.72 -6.28 6.57
N CYS A 199 -16.68 -7.17 6.70
CA CYS A 199 -16.59 -8.56 6.23
C CYS A 199 -16.44 -8.62 4.69
N ALA A 200 -17.21 -7.81 3.96
CA ALA A 200 -17.12 -7.72 2.50
C ALA A 200 -15.75 -7.20 2.04
N CYS A 201 -15.22 -6.14 2.68
CA CYS A 201 -13.87 -5.65 2.39
C CYS A 201 -12.82 -6.73 2.59
N PHE A 202 -12.91 -7.50 3.67
CA PHE A 202 -11.99 -8.62 3.93
C PHE A 202 -12.11 -9.71 2.85
N ALA A 203 -13.32 -10.15 2.54
CA ALA A 203 -13.57 -11.20 1.56
C ALA A 203 -13.08 -10.80 0.16
N ILE A 204 -13.41 -9.59 -0.29
CA ILE A 204 -12.97 -9.07 -1.58
C ILE A 204 -11.44 -8.94 -1.61
N ALA A 205 -10.82 -8.39 -0.56
CA ALA A 205 -9.38 -8.23 -0.49
C ALA A 205 -8.63 -9.58 -0.57
N SER A 206 -9.05 -10.57 0.22
CA SER A 206 -8.43 -11.90 0.27
C SER A 206 -8.60 -12.68 -1.04
N LEU A 207 -9.73 -12.49 -1.74
CA LEU A 207 -9.99 -13.08 -3.05
C LEU A 207 -9.37 -12.28 -4.23
N THR A 208 -8.87 -11.06 -3.95
CA THR A 208 -8.10 -10.27 -4.92
C THR A 208 -6.63 -10.64 -4.89
N LEU A 209 -6.07 -10.77 -3.69
CA LEU A 209 -4.65 -11.07 -3.46
C LEU A 209 -4.47 -11.67 -2.06
N GLU A 210 -3.50 -12.57 -1.90
CA GLU A 210 -3.19 -13.21 -0.61
C GLU A 210 -2.81 -12.21 0.50
N SER A 211 -2.16 -11.10 0.14
CA SER A 211 -1.89 -10.02 1.09
C SER A 211 -3.16 -9.33 1.63
N GLY A 212 -4.32 -9.58 1.03
CA GLY A 212 -5.62 -9.16 1.54
C GLY A 212 -5.94 -9.68 2.93
N LEU A 213 -5.29 -10.77 3.37
CA LEU A 213 -5.37 -11.26 4.76
C LEU A 213 -4.95 -10.20 5.79
N VAL A 214 -4.13 -9.22 5.41
CA VAL A 214 -3.75 -8.08 6.28
C VAL A 214 -4.96 -7.25 6.71
N VAL A 215 -6.05 -7.26 5.94
CA VAL A 215 -7.31 -6.57 6.33
C VAL A 215 -7.87 -7.12 7.64
N ALA A 216 -7.77 -8.44 7.88
CA ALA A 216 -8.12 -9.02 9.18
C ALA A 216 -7.23 -8.47 10.30
N THR A 217 -5.93 -8.36 10.05
CA THR A 217 -4.98 -7.79 11.02
C THR A 217 -5.38 -6.36 11.40
N VAL A 218 -5.79 -5.54 10.43
CA VAL A 218 -6.32 -4.19 10.68
C VAL A 218 -7.54 -4.23 11.59
N ALA A 219 -8.53 -5.08 11.29
CA ALA A 219 -9.76 -5.18 12.07
C ALA A 219 -9.48 -5.58 13.53
N PHE A 220 -8.65 -6.60 13.74
CA PHE A 220 -8.28 -7.08 15.09
C PHE A 220 -7.44 -6.04 15.85
N ALA A 221 -6.44 -5.43 15.21
CA ALA A 221 -5.59 -4.43 15.84
C ALA A 221 -6.38 -3.16 16.22
N ALA A 222 -7.24 -2.67 15.33
CA ALA A 222 -8.11 -1.55 15.59
C ALA A 222 -9.06 -1.83 16.80
N TYR A 223 -9.61 -3.03 16.85
CA TYR A 223 -10.43 -3.45 17.99
C TYR A 223 -9.62 -3.56 19.28
N ALA A 224 -8.43 -4.14 19.25
CA ALA A 224 -7.51 -4.23 20.40
C ALA A 224 -7.09 -2.84 20.90
N ALA A 225 -6.92 -1.88 19.98
CA ALA A 225 -6.64 -0.48 20.29
C ALA A 225 -7.83 0.28 20.89
N GLY A 226 -9.00 -0.35 21.00
CA GLY A 226 -10.19 0.22 21.63
C GLY A 226 -11.20 0.83 20.66
N LEU A 227 -11.01 0.74 19.35
CA LEU A 227 -12.02 1.13 18.38
C LEU A 227 -13.16 0.10 18.37
N ARG A 228 -14.40 0.58 18.41
CA ARG A 228 -15.61 -0.27 18.56
C ARG A 228 -16.62 -0.08 17.43
N GLY A 229 -16.20 0.51 16.30
CA GLY A 229 -17.04 0.60 15.11
C GLY A 229 -17.42 -0.78 14.57
N ILE A 230 -16.45 -1.68 14.48
CA ILE A 230 -16.64 -3.09 14.11
C ILE A 230 -17.01 -3.91 15.36
N SER A 231 -17.96 -4.83 15.23
CA SER A 231 -18.43 -5.65 16.33
C SER A 231 -17.55 -6.87 16.62
N ARG A 232 -17.71 -7.46 17.81
CA ARG A 232 -17.14 -8.77 18.10
C ARG A 232 -17.67 -9.84 17.15
N GLY A 233 -18.96 -9.79 16.80
CA GLY A 233 -19.56 -10.72 15.83
C GLY A 233 -18.90 -10.62 14.46
N ALA A 234 -18.65 -9.40 13.96
CA ALA A 234 -17.92 -9.22 12.70
C ALA A 234 -16.47 -9.70 12.78
N LEU A 235 -15.78 -9.52 13.91
CA LEU A 235 -14.43 -10.06 14.10
C LEU A 235 -14.44 -11.61 14.07
N VAL A 236 -15.42 -12.24 14.72
CA VAL A 236 -15.61 -13.70 14.65
C VAL A 236 -15.89 -14.13 13.21
N ALA A 237 -16.75 -13.40 12.48
CA ALA A 237 -17.03 -13.67 11.08
C ALA A 237 -15.75 -13.52 10.20
N ILE A 238 -14.96 -12.48 10.40
CA ILE A 238 -13.68 -12.29 9.70
C ILE A 238 -12.70 -13.43 10.03
N ALA A 239 -12.63 -13.86 11.30
CA ALA A 239 -11.83 -15.02 11.69
C ALA A 239 -12.30 -16.31 11.01
N ALA A 240 -13.61 -16.56 11.01
CA ALA A 240 -14.19 -17.72 10.33
C ALA A 240 -13.95 -17.70 8.82
N LEU A 241 -14.09 -16.53 8.17
CA LEU A 241 -13.75 -16.34 6.76
C LEU A 241 -12.26 -16.57 6.49
N THR A 242 -11.38 -16.14 7.40
CA THR A 242 -9.94 -16.39 7.29
C THR A 242 -9.63 -17.88 7.34
N VAL A 243 -10.22 -18.59 8.31
CA VAL A 243 -10.08 -20.05 8.43
C VAL A 243 -10.67 -20.75 7.20
N GLY A 244 -11.86 -20.34 6.76
CA GLY A 244 -12.50 -20.86 5.55
C GLY A 244 -11.64 -20.66 4.30
N TYR A 245 -11.02 -19.47 4.14
CA TYR A 245 -10.09 -19.18 3.05
C TYR A 245 -8.87 -20.11 3.08
N VAL A 246 -8.28 -20.31 4.27
CA VAL A 246 -7.14 -21.23 4.43
C VAL A 246 -7.55 -22.66 4.12
N ILE A 247 -8.68 -23.14 4.65
CA ILE A 247 -9.19 -24.49 4.38
C ILE A 247 -9.47 -24.69 2.88
N LEU A 248 -10.14 -23.72 2.23
CA LEU A 248 -10.41 -23.77 0.80
C LEU A 248 -9.11 -23.85 -0.01
N ARG A 249 -8.17 -22.97 0.30
CA ARG A 249 -6.90 -22.92 -0.42
C ARG A 249 -6.05 -24.16 -0.25
N VAL A 250 -5.98 -24.66 0.99
CA VAL A 250 -5.12 -25.76 1.40
C VAL A 250 -5.76 -27.12 1.15
N GLY A 251 -6.98 -27.29 1.66
CA GLY A 251 -7.69 -28.57 1.64
C GLY A 251 -8.49 -28.78 0.36
N GLY A 252 -9.27 -27.76 -0.06
CA GLY A 252 -10.17 -27.87 -1.21
C GLY A 252 -9.46 -27.79 -2.56
N LEU A 253 -8.50 -26.90 -2.69
CA LEU A 253 -7.79 -26.63 -3.96
C LEU A 253 -6.38 -27.21 -3.98
N HIS A 254 -5.97 -27.91 -2.94
CA HIS A 254 -4.64 -28.57 -2.82
C HIS A 254 -3.45 -27.65 -3.16
N MET A 255 -3.57 -26.35 -2.85
CA MET A 255 -2.59 -25.34 -3.23
C MET A 255 -1.33 -25.29 -2.34
N ILE A 256 -1.20 -26.15 -1.33
CA ILE A 256 -0.02 -26.17 -0.44
C ILE A 256 1.20 -26.82 -1.10
N GLY A 257 1.00 -27.95 -1.79
CA GLY A 257 2.14 -28.77 -2.24
C GLY A 257 3.09 -28.05 -3.19
N ASN A 258 2.55 -27.16 -4.02
CA ASN A 258 3.31 -26.43 -5.04
C ASN A 258 3.58 -24.97 -4.66
N ALA A 259 2.80 -24.38 -3.72
CA ALA A 259 2.93 -22.96 -3.37
C ALA A 259 4.27 -22.62 -2.71
N VAL A 260 4.82 -23.51 -1.90
CA VAL A 260 6.13 -23.31 -1.27
C VAL A 260 7.25 -23.54 -2.30
N GLY A 261 7.13 -24.55 -3.15
CA GLY A 261 8.09 -24.86 -4.22
C GLY A 261 8.17 -23.76 -5.29
N GLU A 262 7.03 -23.32 -5.84
CA GLU A 262 6.99 -22.25 -6.85
C GLU A 262 7.34 -20.88 -6.28
N ARG A 263 7.00 -20.58 -5.01
CA ARG A 263 7.40 -19.33 -4.38
C ARG A 263 8.85 -19.33 -3.89
N GLN A 264 9.39 -20.44 -3.60
CA GLN A 264 10.84 -20.60 -3.53
C GLN A 264 11.48 -20.29 -4.87
N THR A 265 10.78 -20.50 -5.97
CA THR A 265 11.21 -20.23 -7.33
C THR A 265 10.79 -18.85 -7.86
N GLY A 266 9.84 -18.11 -7.31
CA GLY A 266 9.39 -16.85 -7.89
C GLY A 266 9.90 -15.62 -7.19
N PHE A 267 10.91 -14.99 -7.40
CA PHE A 267 11.46 -13.77 -6.83
C PHE A 267 12.52 -13.91 -5.75
N GLY A 268 13.70 -13.77 -6.16
CA GLY A 268 14.84 -13.62 -5.29
C GLY A 268 15.18 -14.88 -4.50
N THR A 269 14.18 -15.64 -4.09
CA THR A 269 14.39 -16.93 -3.40
C THR A 269 14.23 -18.14 -4.30
N ALA A 270 13.61 -17.97 -5.38
CA ALA A 270 13.36 -18.99 -6.37
C ALA A 270 14.48 -19.23 -7.34
N MET A 271 15.14 -18.19 -7.52
CA MET A 271 16.40 -18.27 -8.23
C MET A 271 17.52 -18.84 -7.34
N LEU A 272 17.26 -19.05 -6.03
CA LEU A 272 18.20 -19.72 -5.15
C LEU A 272 18.19 -21.21 -5.46
N SER A 273 19.19 -21.65 -6.18
CA SER A 273 19.53 -23.07 -6.29
C SER A 273 19.77 -23.65 -4.89
N THR A 274 19.72 -24.96 -4.75
CA THR A 274 20.11 -25.62 -3.49
C THR A 274 21.52 -25.23 -3.04
N THR A 275 22.39 -24.88 -3.99
CA THR A 275 23.71 -24.35 -3.76
C THR A 275 23.67 -22.95 -3.15
N ASP A 276 22.89 -22.03 -3.73
CA ASP A 276 22.74 -20.66 -3.22
C ASP A 276 22.10 -20.64 -1.82
N LEU A 277 21.09 -21.50 -1.60
CA LEU A 277 20.49 -21.67 -0.28
C LEU A 277 21.54 -22.16 0.75
N ARG A 278 22.42 -23.07 0.33
CA ARG A 278 23.50 -23.61 1.19
C ARG A 278 24.56 -22.53 1.47
N VAL A 279 24.99 -21.81 0.46
CA VAL A 279 26.02 -20.77 0.57
C VAL A 279 25.50 -19.55 1.35
N GLY A 280 24.32 -19.04 0.99
CA GLY A 280 23.76 -17.80 1.58
C GLY A 280 23.12 -18.02 2.95
N PHE A 281 22.53 -19.18 3.21
CA PHE A 281 21.69 -19.45 4.38
C PHE A 281 22.01 -20.79 5.08
N GLY A 282 23.16 -21.37 4.82
CA GLY A 282 23.61 -22.61 5.44
C GLY A 282 22.71 -23.82 5.14
N GLY A 283 21.95 -23.79 4.03
CA GLY A 283 20.98 -24.81 3.64
C GLY A 283 19.71 -24.83 4.51
N ARG A 284 19.48 -23.82 5.32
CA ARG A 284 18.38 -23.75 6.30
C ARG A 284 17.24 -22.83 5.82
N PRO A 285 16.11 -23.34 5.31
CA PRO A 285 15.00 -22.51 4.82
C PRO A 285 14.47 -21.51 5.84
N TRP A 286 14.46 -21.85 7.11
CA TRP A 286 13.96 -20.97 8.17
C TRP A 286 14.83 -19.72 8.36
N VAL A 287 16.14 -19.78 8.10
CA VAL A 287 17.03 -18.60 8.13
C VAL A 287 16.65 -17.65 6.98
N LEU A 288 16.40 -18.19 5.81
CA LEU A 288 15.91 -17.44 4.67
C LEU A 288 14.56 -16.76 4.99
N TYR A 289 13.62 -17.51 5.59
CA TYR A 289 12.30 -16.95 5.95
C TYR A 289 12.44 -15.83 6.99
N ALA A 290 13.26 -16.01 8.00
CA ALA A 290 13.54 -14.96 8.98
C ALA A 290 14.18 -13.72 8.33
N TYR A 291 15.14 -13.93 7.42
CA TYR A 291 15.77 -12.86 6.66
C TYR A 291 14.75 -12.10 5.78
N THR A 292 13.90 -12.80 5.04
CA THR A 292 12.90 -12.17 4.17
C THR A 292 11.85 -11.39 4.95
N ILE A 293 11.37 -11.92 6.08
CA ILE A 293 10.45 -11.22 6.99
C ILE A 293 11.09 -9.93 7.52
N LEU A 294 12.31 -10.03 8.07
CA LEU A 294 13.02 -8.87 8.64
C LEU A 294 13.33 -7.84 7.55
N SER A 295 13.87 -8.28 6.42
CA SER A 295 14.19 -7.40 5.29
C SER A 295 12.94 -6.68 4.79
N SER A 296 11.82 -7.38 4.64
CA SER A 296 10.54 -6.78 4.23
C SER A 296 10.06 -5.76 5.26
N ALA A 297 10.11 -6.07 6.56
CA ALA A 297 9.73 -5.12 7.60
C ALA A 297 10.57 -3.84 7.54
N LEU A 298 11.88 -3.97 7.33
CA LEU A 298 12.80 -2.83 7.27
C LEU A 298 12.63 -1.96 6.02
N THR A 299 12.03 -2.48 4.94
CA THR A 299 11.80 -1.68 3.72
C THR A 299 10.88 -0.48 3.96
N VAL A 300 9.98 -0.54 4.94
CA VAL A 300 9.06 0.57 5.25
C VAL A 300 9.77 1.70 6.01
N PRO A 301 10.36 1.49 7.19
CA PRO A 301 11.00 2.57 7.95
C PRO A 301 12.25 3.13 7.29
N LEU A 302 12.98 2.32 6.53
CA LEU A 302 14.14 2.76 5.76
C LEU A 302 13.75 3.22 4.35
N SER A 303 12.53 2.89 3.92
CA SER A 303 11.94 3.28 2.64
C SER A 303 12.84 2.99 1.43
N GLN A 304 13.45 1.81 1.43
CA GLN A 304 14.30 1.32 0.36
C GLN A 304 13.85 -0.07 -0.07
N PRO A 305 13.97 -0.42 -1.36
CA PRO A 305 13.82 -1.79 -1.81
C PRO A 305 14.76 -2.71 -1.03
N ILE A 306 14.41 -3.98 -0.98
CA ILE A 306 15.31 -5.00 -0.42
C ILE A 306 16.66 -4.92 -1.13
N ALA A 307 17.72 -4.89 -0.38
CA ALA A 307 19.10 -4.62 -0.81
C ALA A 307 19.43 -3.14 -1.16
N GLY A 308 18.46 -2.25 -1.30
CA GLY A 308 18.74 -0.83 -1.62
C GLY A 308 19.60 -0.14 -0.57
N GLN A 309 19.45 -0.50 0.72
CA GLN A 309 20.30 0.02 1.80
C GLN A 309 21.76 -0.38 1.61
N TRP A 310 22.00 -1.62 1.19
CA TRP A 310 23.37 -2.11 0.94
C TRP A 310 24.00 -1.44 -0.26
N THR A 311 23.21 -1.20 -1.32
CA THR A 311 23.64 -0.43 -2.49
C THR A 311 24.01 0.99 -2.09
N ALA A 312 23.19 1.67 -1.29
CA ALA A 312 23.47 3.00 -0.80
C ALA A 312 24.73 3.06 0.07
N VAL A 313 24.92 2.10 0.98
CA VAL A 313 26.13 1.98 1.81
C VAL A 313 27.35 1.68 0.94
N GLY A 314 27.21 0.83 -0.07
CA GLY A 314 28.27 0.54 -1.05
C GLY A 314 28.72 1.77 -1.82
N ALA A 315 27.76 2.56 -2.34
CA ALA A 315 28.03 3.81 -3.05
C ALA A 315 28.74 4.85 -2.15
N LEU A 316 28.27 5.01 -0.90
CA LEU A 316 28.92 5.89 0.08
C LEU A 316 30.36 5.45 0.39
N LYS A 317 30.63 4.15 0.56
CA LYS A 317 31.97 3.62 0.78
C LYS A 317 32.88 3.81 -0.43
N ALA A 318 32.34 3.73 -1.63
CA ALA A 318 33.07 3.95 -2.87
C ALA A 318 33.33 5.44 -3.16
N GLY A 319 32.81 6.37 -2.35
CA GLY A 319 32.90 7.82 -2.59
C GLY A 319 32.08 8.28 -3.78
N ASP A 320 31.11 7.49 -4.22
CA ASP A 320 30.19 7.84 -5.31
C ASP A 320 29.09 8.80 -4.81
N PHE A 321 29.49 10.05 -4.62
CA PHE A 321 28.58 11.13 -4.22
C PHE A 321 27.81 11.73 -5.42
N GLN A 322 27.99 11.22 -6.60
CA GLN A 322 27.26 11.72 -7.79
C GLN A 322 25.77 11.42 -7.72
N GLN A 323 25.39 10.44 -6.87
CA GLN A 323 24.00 10.01 -6.70
C GLN A 323 23.38 10.64 -5.44
N LEU A 324 23.10 11.95 -5.50
CA LEU A 324 22.43 12.70 -4.41
C LEU A 324 21.11 12.05 -3.95
N PHE A 325 20.50 11.24 -4.81
CA PHE A 325 19.28 10.51 -4.50
C PHE A 325 19.45 9.54 -3.33
N TYR A 326 20.55 8.79 -3.25
CA TYR A 326 20.77 7.85 -2.14
C TYR A 326 20.94 8.56 -0.79
N LEU A 327 21.66 9.68 -0.77
CA LEU A 327 21.80 10.48 0.43
C LEU A 327 20.45 11.04 0.88
N ASN A 328 19.69 11.58 -0.07
CA ASN A 328 18.35 12.10 0.20
C ASN A 328 17.42 11.01 0.74
N ASP A 329 17.46 9.81 0.17
CA ASP A 329 16.64 8.67 0.62
C ASP A 329 16.99 8.24 2.05
N ILE A 330 18.29 8.15 2.37
CA ILE A 330 18.75 7.81 3.72
C ILE A 330 18.32 8.87 4.72
N CYS A 331 18.62 10.15 4.45
CA CYS A 331 18.32 11.25 5.35
C CYS A 331 16.81 11.40 5.59
N THR A 332 16.00 11.38 4.53
CA THR A 332 14.54 11.50 4.63
C THR A 332 13.92 10.33 5.39
N SER A 333 14.40 9.10 5.15
CA SER A 333 13.92 7.91 5.85
C SER A 333 14.28 7.95 7.34
N LEU A 334 15.52 8.30 7.68
CA LEU A 334 15.96 8.41 9.08
C LEU A 334 15.16 9.47 9.84
N VAL A 335 14.94 10.65 9.25
CA VAL A 335 14.16 11.73 9.88
C VAL A 335 12.72 11.29 10.12
N ALA A 336 12.05 10.73 9.11
CA ALA A 336 10.66 10.30 9.24
C ALA A 336 10.52 9.16 10.27
N THR A 337 11.44 8.19 10.26
CA THR A 337 11.45 7.08 11.21
C THR A 337 11.76 7.55 12.63
N ALA A 338 12.73 8.47 12.79
CA ALA A 338 13.03 9.04 14.11
C ALA A 338 11.82 9.81 14.68
N LEU A 339 11.10 10.57 13.85
CA LEU A 339 9.86 11.25 14.25
C LEU A 339 8.76 10.25 14.65
N ALA A 340 8.58 9.18 13.89
CA ALA A 340 7.59 8.14 14.20
C ALA A 340 7.93 7.44 15.52
N VAL A 341 9.18 7.05 15.73
CA VAL A 341 9.67 6.40 16.96
C VAL A 341 9.55 7.35 18.15
N TRP A 342 9.98 8.62 17.99
CA TRP A 342 9.79 9.64 19.01
C TRP A 342 8.32 9.77 19.43
N TYR A 343 7.42 9.92 18.46
CA TYR A 343 5.99 10.03 18.74
C TYR A 343 5.48 8.81 19.52
N MET A 344 5.80 7.60 19.06
CA MET A 344 5.34 6.36 19.69
C MET A 344 5.90 6.17 21.10
N SER A 345 7.10 6.68 21.38
CA SER A 345 7.74 6.59 22.71
C SER A 345 7.17 7.57 23.73
N THR A 346 6.54 8.68 23.28
CA THR A 346 5.96 9.69 24.16
C THR A 346 4.70 9.17 24.88
N ARG A 347 4.31 9.86 25.97
CA ARG A 347 3.05 9.59 26.68
C ARG A 347 1.97 10.57 26.21
N GLY A 348 0.78 10.06 26.02
CA GLY A 348 -0.42 10.89 25.78
C GLY A 348 -0.94 11.53 27.07
N ALA A 349 -1.95 12.38 26.97
CA ALA A 349 -2.58 13.07 28.09
C ALA A 349 -3.14 12.12 29.17
N ASN A 350 -3.45 10.87 28.79
CA ASN A 350 -3.91 9.82 29.69
C ASN A 350 -2.78 9.02 30.37
N GLY A 351 -1.52 9.45 30.26
CA GLY A 351 -0.33 8.79 30.80
C GLY A 351 0.10 7.51 30.06
N ARG A 352 -0.69 7.03 29.08
CA ARG A 352 -0.34 5.85 28.27
C ARG A 352 0.68 6.21 27.20
N ARG A 353 1.56 5.27 26.84
CA ARG A 353 2.47 5.43 25.71
C ARG A 353 1.66 5.44 24.41
N ARG A 354 2.00 6.36 23.49
CA ARG A 354 1.26 6.60 22.23
C ARG A 354 1.33 5.44 21.24
N TRP A 355 2.28 4.52 21.35
CA TRP A 355 2.30 3.32 20.52
C TRP A 355 1.03 2.44 20.69
N ARG A 356 0.28 2.62 21.83
CA ARG A 356 -1.00 1.95 22.10
C ARG A 356 -2.21 2.68 21.51
N ASP A 357 -2.01 3.85 20.93
CA ASP A 357 -3.08 4.57 20.25
C ASP A 357 -3.49 3.82 18.98
N PRO A 358 -4.73 3.99 18.48
CA PRO A 358 -5.27 3.16 17.40
C PRO A 358 -4.42 3.13 16.14
N ILE A 359 -3.94 4.26 15.64
CA ILE A 359 -3.13 4.31 14.41
C ILE A 359 -1.76 3.67 14.61
N PRO A 360 -0.95 4.02 15.62
CA PRO A 360 0.34 3.37 15.86
C PRO A 360 0.25 1.87 16.10
N LEU A 361 -0.68 1.42 16.95
CA LEU A 361 -0.82 -0.02 17.21
C LEU A 361 -1.23 -0.79 15.95
N THR A 362 -2.17 -0.25 15.17
CA THR A 362 -2.57 -0.86 13.91
C THR A 362 -1.42 -0.84 12.90
N SER A 363 -0.64 0.26 12.84
CA SER A 363 0.54 0.34 11.97
C SER A 363 1.56 -0.75 12.28
N LEU A 364 1.88 -0.96 13.57
CA LEU A 364 2.80 -2.04 13.99
C LEU A 364 2.25 -3.43 13.63
N ALA A 365 0.96 -3.65 13.85
CA ALA A 365 0.31 -4.93 13.51
C ALA A 365 0.30 -5.18 11.99
N VAL A 366 -0.01 -4.15 11.19
CA VAL A 366 0.00 -4.24 9.72
C VAL A 366 1.41 -4.47 9.20
N LEU A 367 2.41 -3.78 9.77
CA LEU A 367 3.82 -3.99 9.43
C LEU A 367 4.23 -5.46 9.69
N ALA A 368 3.92 -5.97 10.87
CA ALA A 368 4.23 -7.35 11.24
C ALA A 368 3.47 -8.37 10.38
N GLY A 369 2.17 -8.15 10.14
CA GLY A 369 1.33 -9.02 9.32
C GLY A 369 1.77 -9.05 7.85
N SER A 370 2.06 -7.88 7.25
CA SER A 370 2.58 -7.81 5.88
C SER A 370 3.95 -8.46 5.76
N ALA A 371 4.85 -8.24 6.72
CA ALA A 371 6.16 -8.86 6.74
C ALA A 371 6.05 -10.39 6.89
N ALA A 372 5.17 -10.88 7.76
CA ALA A 372 4.93 -12.32 7.90
C ALA A 372 4.43 -12.96 6.61
N LEU A 373 3.58 -12.29 5.84
CA LEU A 373 3.12 -12.76 4.53
C LEU A 373 4.24 -12.76 3.47
N SER A 374 5.33 -12.04 3.71
CA SER A 374 6.50 -11.99 2.83
C SER A 374 7.51 -13.10 3.11
N TYR A 375 7.23 -14.06 3.97
CA TYR A 375 8.19 -15.06 4.48
C TYR A 375 8.93 -15.83 3.36
N ALA A 376 8.22 -16.25 2.33
CA ALA A 376 8.79 -17.01 1.23
C ALA A 376 9.32 -16.12 0.09
N TYR A 377 9.01 -14.80 0.15
CA TYR A 377 9.12 -13.95 -1.02
C TYR A 377 9.11 -12.48 -0.61
N ALA A 378 10.31 -11.93 -0.54
CA ALA A 378 10.48 -10.53 -0.20
C ALA A 378 10.13 -9.63 -1.41
N LYS A 379 8.94 -9.03 -1.39
CA LYS A 379 8.49 -8.07 -2.39
C LYS A 379 8.02 -6.79 -1.71
N SER A 380 8.58 -5.67 -2.13
CA SER A 380 8.27 -4.36 -1.54
C SER A 380 6.78 -4.02 -1.59
N GLU A 381 6.10 -4.48 -2.64
CA GLU A 381 4.69 -4.23 -2.88
C GLU A 381 3.77 -4.92 -1.85
N ILE A 382 4.20 -6.04 -1.27
CA ILE A 382 3.46 -6.70 -0.18
C ILE A 382 3.38 -5.80 1.04
N MET A 383 4.37 -4.91 1.21
CA MET A 383 4.45 -3.93 2.31
C MET A 383 3.62 -2.66 2.04
N SER A 384 2.86 -2.57 0.95
CA SER A 384 2.12 -1.37 0.56
C SER A 384 1.16 -0.87 1.64
N ALA A 385 0.37 -1.76 2.23
CA ALA A 385 -0.53 -1.40 3.34
C ALA A 385 0.27 -0.87 4.56
N ALA A 386 1.39 -1.51 4.88
CA ALA A 386 2.24 -1.07 5.98
C ALA A 386 2.84 0.33 5.72
N GLY A 387 3.23 0.64 4.48
CA GLY A 387 3.70 1.97 4.08
C GLY A 387 2.64 3.05 4.30
N VAL A 388 1.38 2.77 3.96
CA VAL A 388 0.27 3.70 4.18
C VAL A 388 0.05 3.97 5.68
N PHE A 389 0.04 2.94 6.52
CA PHE A 389 -0.12 3.11 7.97
C PHE A 389 1.11 3.76 8.62
N TYR A 390 2.31 3.51 8.11
CA TYR A 390 3.51 4.23 8.53
C TYR A 390 3.40 5.74 8.24
N ALA A 391 2.95 6.14 7.06
CA ALA A 391 2.72 7.54 6.73
C ALA A 391 1.66 8.20 7.65
N LEU A 392 0.64 7.46 8.11
CA LEU A 392 -0.31 7.93 9.13
C LEU A 392 0.36 8.16 10.49
N VAL A 393 1.32 7.32 10.90
CA VAL A 393 2.10 7.56 12.13
C VAL A 393 2.97 8.81 11.99
N VAL A 394 3.60 8.99 10.82
CA VAL A 394 4.38 10.21 10.52
C VAL A 394 3.48 11.45 10.57
N PHE A 395 2.26 11.38 10.02
CA PHE A 395 1.27 12.45 10.15
C PHE A 395 1.05 12.84 11.63
N LEU A 396 0.81 11.87 12.50
CA LEU A 396 0.59 12.12 13.93
C LEU A 396 1.83 12.70 14.60
N ALA A 397 3.02 12.22 14.23
CA ALA A 397 4.28 12.70 14.78
C ALA A 397 4.53 14.17 14.41
N VAL A 398 4.34 14.52 13.14
CA VAL A 398 4.52 15.90 12.64
C VAL A 398 3.47 16.84 13.23
N ALA A 399 2.20 16.41 13.31
CA ALA A 399 1.14 17.21 13.93
C ALA A 399 1.41 17.48 15.41
N GLU A 400 1.95 16.50 16.15
CA GLU A 400 2.35 16.68 17.55
C GLU A 400 3.55 17.60 17.69
N LEU A 401 4.56 17.42 16.82
CA LEU A 401 5.75 18.29 16.79
C LEU A 401 5.33 19.73 16.51
N ALA A 402 4.52 19.96 15.48
CA ALA A 402 4.04 21.29 15.12
C ALA A 402 3.28 21.97 16.29
N ARG A 403 2.43 21.22 17.00
CA ARG A 403 1.73 21.72 18.19
C ARG A 403 2.68 22.10 19.32
N ARG A 404 3.70 21.29 19.60
CA ARG A 404 4.69 21.59 20.63
C ARG A 404 5.55 22.81 20.27
N LEU A 405 5.96 22.91 19.02
CA LEU A 405 6.71 24.07 18.53
C LEU A 405 5.87 25.35 18.63
N ALA A 406 4.60 25.30 18.24
CA ALA A 406 3.69 26.47 18.35
C ALA A 406 3.49 26.92 19.80
N ALA A 407 3.52 25.99 20.77
CA ALA A 407 3.32 26.31 22.19
C ALA A 407 4.58 26.80 22.91
N GLY A 408 5.77 26.40 22.45
CA GLY A 408 7.02 26.59 23.21
C GLY A 408 8.14 27.36 22.50
N THR A 409 7.94 27.75 21.22
CA THR A 409 9.03 28.37 20.45
C THR A 409 9.06 29.89 20.64
N SER A 410 10.19 30.42 21.13
CA SER A 410 10.44 31.87 21.14
C SER A 410 10.46 32.44 19.70
N GLU A 411 10.17 33.74 19.58
CA GLU A 411 10.13 34.38 18.24
C GLU A 411 11.44 34.22 17.45
N SER A 412 12.58 34.27 18.17
CA SER A 412 13.91 34.10 17.56
C SER A 412 14.13 32.71 16.94
N LEU A 413 13.46 31.66 17.40
CA LEU A 413 13.62 30.30 16.89
C LEU A 413 12.57 29.93 15.82
N ARG A 414 11.56 30.77 15.59
CA ARG A 414 10.51 30.46 14.61
C ARG A 414 11.05 30.33 13.18
N LEU A 415 11.92 31.29 12.77
CA LEU A 415 12.49 31.27 11.42
C LEU A 415 13.40 30.04 11.18
N PRO A 416 14.39 29.72 12.03
CA PRO A 416 15.17 28.49 11.88
C PRO A 416 14.32 27.21 11.80
N VAL A 417 13.31 27.09 12.65
CA VAL A 417 12.41 25.93 12.63
C VAL A 417 11.64 25.85 11.31
N LEU A 418 11.11 26.97 10.81
CA LEU A 418 10.42 27.03 9.53
C LEU A 418 11.34 26.60 8.38
N VAL A 419 12.58 27.09 8.35
CA VAL A 419 13.57 26.71 7.34
C VAL A 419 13.85 25.21 7.38
N ILE A 420 14.06 24.62 8.55
CA ILE A 420 14.28 23.18 8.71
C ILE A 420 13.09 22.39 8.17
N VAL A 421 11.86 22.76 8.53
CA VAL A 421 10.64 22.09 8.05
C VAL A 421 10.51 22.20 6.54
N LEU A 422 10.81 23.35 5.95
CA LEU A 422 10.78 23.54 4.50
C LEU A 422 11.87 22.69 3.81
N CYS A 423 13.08 22.63 4.34
CA CYS A 423 14.16 21.80 3.79
C CYS A 423 13.78 20.31 3.81
N ILE A 424 13.25 19.81 4.92
CA ILE A 424 12.83 18.41 5.04
C ILE A 424 11.66 18.11 4.09
N SER A 425 10.69 19.02 3.99
CA SER A 425 9.55 18.87 3.07
C SER A 425 9.99 18.88 1.62
N SER A 426 10.94 19.76 1.25
CA SER A 426 11.54 19.84 -0.09
C SER A 426 12.31 18.57 -0.42
N ALA A 427 13.05 18.01 0.55
CA ALA A 427 13.77 16.75 0.39
C ALA A 427 12.81 15.58 0.11
N TRP A 428 11.66 15.50 0.82
CA TRP A 428 10.64 14.52 0.53
C TRP A 428 9.93 14.75 -0.80
N ALA A 429 9.67 16.00 -1.18
CA ALA A 429 9.11 16.33 -2.49
C ALA A 429 10.07 15.92 -3.62
N PHE A 430 11.35 16.22 -3.48
CA PHE A 430 12.38 15.81 -4.43
C PHE A 430 12.42 14.28 -4.58
N ARG A 431 12.36 13.54 -3.45
CA ARG A 431 12.31 12.09 -3.45
C ARG A 431 11.05 11.56 -4.15
N ALA A 432 9.86 12.11 -3.83
CA ALA A 432 8.61 11.69 -4.44
C ALA A 432 8.64 11.88 -5.97
N VAL A 433 9.12 13.05 -6.43
CA VAL A 433 9.28 13.34 -7.86
C VAL A 433 10.31 12.42 -8.52
N GLY A 434 11.42 12.15 -7.83
CA GLY A 434 12.48 11.27 -8.34
C GLY A 434 12.02 9.81 -8.48
N LEU A 435 11.30 9.30 -7.48
CA LEU A 435 10.70 7.95 -7.57
C LEU A 435 9.67 7.85 -8.69
N GLU A 436 8.87 8.89 -8.87
CA GLU A 436 7.89 8.98 -9.95
C GLU A 436 8.57 8.98 -11.32
N TYR A 437 9.63 9.78 -11.48
CA TYR A 437 10.42 9.82 -12.69
C TYR A 437 11.02 8.45 -13.02
N ARG A 438 11.66 7.79 -12.06
CA ARG A 438 12.21 6.44 -12.22
C ARG A 438 11.15 5.41 -12.59
N LEU A 439 9.97 5.49 -11.97
CA LEU A 439 8.86 4.61 -12.27
C LEU A 439 8.43 4.75 -13.72
N GLN A 440 8.26 5.98 -14.20
CA GLN A 440 7.86 6.24 -15.57
C GLN A 440 8.93 5.80 -16.56
N ARG A 441 10.21 6.07 -16.25
CA ARG A 441 11.34 5.63 -17.06
C ARG A 441 11.40 4.11 -17.12
N GLY A 442 11.38 3.43 -15.96
CA GLY A 442 11.42 1.97 -15.90
C GLY A 442 10.24 1.30 -16.62
N ALA A 443 9.02 1.87 -16.51
CA ALA A 443 7.86 1.37 -17.26
C ALA A 443 8.01 1.57 -18.77
N PHE A 444 8.67 2.66 -19.19
CA PHE A 444 8.95 2.93 -20.59
C PHE A 444 10.03 1.97 -21.16
N ASP A 445 11.12 1.77 -20.42
CA ASP A 445 12.23 0.92 -20.85
C ASP A 445 11.79 -0.57 -20.92
N ALA A 446 11.08 -1.04 -19.89
CA ALA A 446 10.52 -2.40 -19.90
C ALA A 446 9.57 -2.64 -21.09
N ARG A 447 8.78 -1.63 -21.45
CA ARG A 447 7.92 -1.67 -22.63
C ARG A 447 8.74 -1.76 -23.93
N SER A 448 9.78 -0.94 -24.06
CA SER A 448 10.61 -0.93 -25.28
C SER A 448 11.27 -2.28 -25.48
N GLU A 449 11.82 -2.89 -24.45
CA GLU A 449 12.39 -4.24 -24.52
C GLU A 449 11.34 -5.27 -24.96
N TRP A 450 10.14 -5.20 -24.39
CA TRP A 450 9.10 -6.15 -24.68
C TRP A 450 8.56 -6.03 -26.10
N VAL A 451 8.32 -4.79 -26.57
CA VAL A 451 7.87 -4.51 -27.94
C VAL A 451 8.92 -4.95 -28.97
N LEU A 452 10.19 -4.79 -28.67
CA LEU A 452 11.28 -5.16 -29.59
C LEU A 452 11.55 -6.66 -29.60
N ARG A 453 11.27 -7.36 -28.48
CA ARG A 453 11.59 -8.79 -28.33
C ARG A 453 10.42 -9.74 -28.61
N MET A 454 9.19 -9.22 -28.81
CA MET A 454 8.01 -10.08 -28.96
C MET A 454 8.01 -11.05 -30.15
N PRO A 455 8.43 -10.68 -31.37
CA PRO A 455 8.35 -11.59 -32.51
C PRO A 455 9.17 -12.88 -32.41
N PRO A 456 10.33 -12.93 -31.73
CA PRO A 456 11.16 -14.15 -31.75
C PRO A 456 10.88 -15.14 -30.62
N TYR A 457 10.06 -14.79 -29.60
CA TYR A 457 9.99 -15.56 -28.35
C TYR A 457 8.76 -16.47 -28.20
N HIS A 458 7.77 -16.37 -29.09
CA HIS A 458 6.64 -17.29 -29.09
C HIS A 458 6.78 -18.34 -30.17
N ASP A 459 7.29 -19.48 -29.77
CA ASP A 459 7.16 -20.73 -30.49
C ASP A 459 6.24 -21.66 -29.64
N PRO A 460 5.04 -22.00 -30.06
CA PRO A 460 4.42 -21.80 -31.38
C PRO A 460 3.84 -20.38 -31.57
N PRO A 461 3.57 -19.98 -32.85
CA PRO A 461 3.04 -18.66 -33.16
C PRO A 461 1.70 -18.40 -32.44
N VAL A 462 1.57 -17.20 -31.86
CA VAL A 462 0.36 -16.76 -31.13
C VAL A 462 -0.84 -16.85 -32.09
N PRO A 463 -1.97 -17.45 -31.71
CA PRO A 463 -3.17 -17.47 -32.53
C PRO A 463 -3.58 -16.06 -32.98
N GLU A 464 -4.14 -15.94 -34.18
CA GLU A 464 -4.44 -14.64 -34.81
C GLU A 464 -5.36 -13.74 -33.95
N THR A 465 -6.26 -14.33 -33.17
CA THR A 465 -7.12 -13.64 -32.19
C THR A 465 -6.33 -13.02 -31.05
N ASP A 466 -5.28 -13.69 -30.58
CA ASP A 466 -4.44 -13.22 -29.46
C ASP A 466 -3.46 -12.14 -29.96
N ALA A 467 -3.04 -12.24 -31.24
CA ALA A 467 -2.18 -11.25 -31.87
C ALA A 467 -2.83 -9.86 -31.97
N ARG A 468 -4.15 -9.78 -32.14
CA ARG A 468 -4.86 -8.49 -32.21
C ARG A 468 -4.75 -7.68 -30.92
N LEU A 469 -5.06 -8.28 -29.76
CA LEU A 469 -4.98 -7.62 -28.45
C LEU A 469 -3.53 -7.17 -28.19
N THR A 470 -2.59 -8.07 -28.41
CA THR A 470 -1.16 -7.81 -28.24
C THR A 470 -0.67 -6.67 -29.12
N LEU A 471 -1.02 -6.67 -30.41
CA LEU A 471 -0.65 -5.60 -31.33
C LEU A 471 -1.23 -4.25 -30.92
N ARG A 472 -2.49 -4.19 -30.47
CA ARG A 472 -3.11 -2.96 -30.01
C ARG A 472 -2.49 -2.42 -28.72
N LEU A 473 -2.25 -3.28 -27.74
CA LEU A 473 -1.54 -2.89 -26.50
C LEU A 473 -0.12 -2.38 -26.83
N ARG A 474 0.54 -3.00 -27.80
CA ARG A 474 1.82 -2.55 -28.33
C ARG A 474 1.74 -1.16 -28.94
N ASP A 475 0.76 -0.94 -29.82
CA ASP A 475 0.61 0.34 -30.51
C ASP A 475 0.24 1.48 -29.55
N GLU A 476 -0.66 1.23 -28.59
CA GLU A 476 -0.94 2.18 -27.53
C GLU A 476 0.27 2.47 -26.64
N ALA A 477 1.05 1.45 -26.30
CA ALA A 477 2.25 1.61 -25.52
C ALA A 477 3.30 2.43 -26.28
N LEU A 478 3.47 2.20 -27.60
CA LEU A 478 4.35 2.98 -28.46
C LEU A 478 3.91 4.42 -28.58
N TYR A 479 2.61 4.66 -28.78
CA TYR A 479 2.04 6.01 -28.87
C TYR A 479 2.31 6.81 -27.60
N ARG A 480 2.01 6.24 -26.42
CA ARG A 480 2.26 6.92 -25.14
C ARG A 480 3.74 7.16 -24.88
N GLY A 481 4.61 6.26 -25.33
CA GLY A 481 6.02 6.46 -25.23
C GLY A 481 6.53 7.68 -25.99
N ARG A 482 6.00 7.92 -27.19
CA ARG A 482 6.35 9.10 -27.99
C ARG A 482 5.82 10.40 -27.40
N THR A 483 4.69 10.34 -26.69
CA THR A 483 4.01 11.50 -26.12
C THR A 483 4.32 11.73 -24.63
N ASN A 484 5.17 10.89 -24.01
CA ASN A 484 5.52 11.06 -22.60
C ASN A 484 6.47 12.27 -22.41
N PRO A 485 6.01 13.37 -21.76
CA PRO A 485 6.81 14.59 -21.60
C PRO A 485 8.05 14.39 -20.70
N TYR A 486 8.08 13.35 -19.87
CA TYR A 486 9.24 13.07 -18.98
C TYR A 486 10.46 12.58 -19.75
N LEU A 487 10.29 12.04 -20.96
CA LEU A 487 11.41 11.73 -21.85
C LEU A 487 12.12 12.98 -22.37
N LEU A 488 11.51 14.16 -22.24
CA LEU A 488 12.12 15.44 -22.63
C LEU A 488 13.14 15.97 -21.60
N TRP A 489 13.31 15.29 -20.46
CA TRP A 489 14.17 15.76 -19.37
C TRP A 489 15.36 14.81 -19.04
N PRO A 490 16.09 14.29 -20.03
CA PRO A 490 17.20 13.37 -19.77
C PRO A 490 18.33 14.01 -18.92
N ARG A 491 18.43 15.35 -18.91
CA ARG A 491 19.44 16.07 -18.12
C ARG A 491 19.23 15.93 -16.61
N PHE A 492 18.02 15.63 -16.16
CA PHE A 492 17.72 15.45 -14.74
C PHE A 492 17.82 13.99 -14.27
N GLY A 493 17.95 13.03 -15.18
CA GLY A 493 18.09 11.61 -14.85
C GLY A 493 19.25 11.32 -13.92
N ARG A 494 20.37 11.98 -14.13
CA ARG A 494 21.57 11.84 -13.26
C ARG A 494 21.33 12.21 -11.81
N LEU A 495 20.41 13.15 -11.50
CA LEU A 495 20.06 13.52 -10.14
C LEU A 495 19.37 12.38 -9.37
N TRP A 496 18.80 11.42 -10.08
CA TRP A 496 18.08 10.27 -9.52
C TRP A 496 18.76 8.92 -9.83
N GLY A 497 20.06 8.96 -10.15
CA GLY A 497 20.89 7.76 -10.28
C GLY A 497 20.72 7.01 -11.62
N GLU A 498 20.41 7.71 -12.69
CA GLU A 498 20.56 7.20 -14.05
C GLU A 498 21.96 7.53 -14.56
N ASN A 499 22.67 6.49 -15.06
CA ASN A 499 23.97 6.64 -15.75
C ASN A 499 23.76 7.09 -17.19
#